data_7feb75e72d2a003cf68723aa55d02f40
#
_entry.id   7feb75e72d2a003cf68723aa55d02f40
#
_cell.length_a   1.000
_cell.length_b   1.000
_cell.length_c   1.000
_cell.angle_alpha   90.00
_cell.angle_beta   90.00
_cell.angle_gamma   90.00
#
_symmetry.space_group_name_H-M   'P 1'
#
loop_
_entity.id
_entity.type
_entity.pdbx_description
1 polymer ?
#
loop_
_entity_poly.entity_id
_entity_poly.type
_entity_poly.pdbx_seq_one_letter_code
_entity_poly.pdbx_strand_id
1 'polypeptide(L)'
;SSATFLYRGFQSRNVMVKDGEPWFIDFQGGRKGPVYYDVASFLWQAKAKYPEDLRNELLSDYITALRKYIPVDEAYFHSQLRHFVLFRTLQVLGAYGFRGYFEKKPHFIQSVPFAIENLRQLLKNDYPEYPYLCSVLRELTGLKQFTDDIQKHMLEVKVMSFAYKKGIPNDPSGNGGGFVFDCRAINNPGKYERYNHFTGLDEPVIQFLEDDGEITNFLEHVY
;
A
#
# COMPACT_ATOMS: atom_id res chain seq x y z
N SER A 1 -13.84 3.45 31.66
CA SER A 1 -12.86 3.42 30.57
C SER A 1 -11.49 3.71 31.13
N SER A 2 -10.61 2.72 31.12
CA SER A 2 -9.23 2.88 31.58
C SER A 2 -8.51 3.81 30.60
N ALA A 3 -8.20 5.01 31.04
CA ALA A 3 -7.41 5.94 30.27
C ALA A 3 -5.92 5.60 30.45
N THR A 4 -5.24 5.32 29.35
CA THR A 4 -3.82 5.03 29.29
C THR A 4 -3.06 6.18 28.62
N PHE A 5 -1.74 6.05 28.51
CA PHE A 5 -0.97 6.96 27.66
C PHE A 5 -1.28 6.70 26.20
N LEU A 6 -1.63 7.74 25.46
CA LEU A 6 -1.75 7.74 24.01
C LEU A 6 -0.53 8.40 23.41
N TYR A 7 0.09 7.72 22.47
CA TYR A 7 1.18 8.27 21.67
C TYR A 7 0.69 9.31 20.66
N ARG A 8 -0.51 9.10 20.08
CA ARG A 8 -1.23 9.91 19.05
C ARG A 8 -0.59 9.95 17.66
N GLY A 9 0.71 9.95 17.58
CA GLY A 9 1.47 9.89 16.33
C GLY A 9 1.91 8.47 15.95
N PHE A 10 1.30 7.41 16.53
CA PHE A 10 1.72 6.04 16.32
C PHE A 10 1.39 5.59 14.89
N GLN A 11 2.38 5.73 14.03
CA GLN A 11 2.36 5.41 12.60
C GLN A 11 3.70 4.80 12.22
N SER A 12 3.72 3.94 11.19
CA SER A 12 4.94 3.25 10.73
C SER A 12 6.11 4.20 10.45
N ARG A 13 5.84 5.37 9.87
CA ARG A 13 6.86 6.40 9.59
C ARG A 13 7.51 7.01 10.84
N ASN A 14 6.89 6.85 12.01
CA ASN A 14 7.38 7.37 13.29
C ASN A 14 8.04 6.28 14.14
N VAL A 15 8.22 5.08 13.57
CA VAL A 15 8.95 3.96 14.14
C VAL A 15 10.23 3.76 13.34
N MET A 16 11.36 4.01 13.97
CA MET A 16 12.68 3.80 13.40
C MET A 16 13.25 2.50 13.93
N VAL A 17 14.04 1.80 13.14
CA VAL A 17 14.75 0.60 13.60
C VAL A 17 16.23 0.92 13.60
N LYS A 18 16.88 0.74 14.77
CA LYS A 18 18.32 0.87 14.93
C LYS A 18 18.85 -0.32 15.72
N ASP A 19 19.82 -1.01 15.17
CA ASP A 19 20.44 -2.20 15.77
C ASP A 19 19.42 -3.30 16.13
N GLY A 20 18.35 -3.45 15.33
CA GLY A 20 17.25 -4.40 15.56
C GLY A 20 16.20 -3.93 16.56
N GLU A 21 16.39 -2.79 17.22
CA GLU A 21 15.48 -2.26 18.24
C GLU A 21 14.59 -1.13 17.68
N PRO A 22 13.29 -1.07 18.05
CA PRO A 22 12.39 -0.01 17.62
C PRO A 22 12.61 1.28 18.43
N TRP A 23 12.73 2.38 17.71
CA TRP A 23 12.83 3.73 18.26
C TRP A 23 11.63 4.56 17.81
N PHE A 24 11.06 5.32 18.72
CA PHE A 24 9.85 6.09 18.49
C PHE A 24 10.14 7.58 18.47
N ILE A 25 9.65 8.28 17.43
CA ILE A 25 9.78 9.73 17.23
C ILE A 25 8.39 10.37 17.09
N ASP A 26 8.29 11.70 17.23
CA ASP A 26 7.02 12.46 17.10
C ASP A 26 6.00 12.15 18.22
N PHE A 27 6.49 12.00 19.46
CA PHE A 27 5.68 11.63 20.64
C PHE A 27 5.19 12.84 21.47
N GLN A 28 5.54 14.06 21.09
CA GLN A 28 5.20 15.29 21.83
C GLN A 28 3.68 15.56 21.89
N GLY A 29 2.89 14.91 21.02
CA GLY A 29 1.43 14.96 21.07
C GLY A 29 0.80 14.03 22.10
N GLY A 30 1.61 13.31 22.89
CA GLY A 30 1.17 12.32 23.85
C GLY A 30 0.21 12.88 24.91
N ARG A 31 -0.80 12.12 25.27
CA ARG A 31 -1.78 12.47 26.30
C ARG A 31 -2.47 11.23 26.87
N LYS A 32 -3.27 11.45 27.89
CA LYS A 32 -4.13 10.42 28.47
C LYS A 32 -5.35 10.17 27.57
N GLY A 33 -5.69 8.90 27.33
CA GLY A 33 -6.87 8.52 26.53
C GLY A 33 -7.09 7.02 26.40
N PRO A 34 -8.04 6.59 25.57
CA PRO A 34 -8.45 5.20 25.46
C PRO A 34 -7.44 4.33 24.72
N VAL A 35 -7.26 3.10 25.16
CA VAL A 35 -6.33 2.10 24.62
C VAL A 35 -6.51 1.77 23.13
N TYR A 36 -7.66 2.07 22.57
CA TYR A 36 -8.04 1.72 21.19
C TYR A 36 -7.43 2.65 20.14
N TYR A 37 -7.12 3.90 20.49
CA TYR A 37 -6.83 4.94 19.50
C TYR A 37 -5.54 4.68 18.72
N ASP A 38 -4.45 4.38 19.43
CA ASP A 38 -3.16 4.17 18.78
C ASP A 38 -3.14 2.85 17.98
N VAL A 39 -3.79 1.81 18.49
CA VAL A 39 -3.97 0.54 17.79
C VAL A 39 -4.76 0.74 16.49
N ALA A 40 -5.90 1.46 16.55
CA ALA A 40 -6.66 1.80 15.35
C ALA A 40 -5.83 2.63 14.36
N SER A 41 -5.04 3.58 14.84
CA SER A 41 -4.19 4.43 14.00
C SER A 41 -3.07 3.68 13.30
N PHE A 42 -2.48 2.69 13.95
CA PHE A 42 -1.35 1.92 13.43
C PHE A 42 -1.84 0.82 12.49
N LEU A 43 -2.74 -0.05 12.95
CA LEU A 43 -3.15 -1.23 12.21
C LEU A 43 -4.07 -0.93 11.01
N TRP A 44 -4.78 0.20 11.00
CA TRP A 44 -5.62 0.64 9.87
C TRP A 44 -5.03 1.84 9.12
N GLN A 45 -3.73 2.00 9.17
CA GLN A 45 -3.02 3.02 8.40
C GLN A 45 -3.20 2.79 6.90
N ALA A 46 -3.83 3.73 6.19
CA ALA A 46 -4.27 3.56 4.81
C ALA A 46 -3.14 3.13 3.85
N LYS A 47 -1.98 3.78 3.94
CA LYS A 47 -0.85 3.49 3.06
C LYS A 47 -0.07 2.22 3.42
N ALA A 48 -0.15 1.75 4.66
CA ALA A 48 0.60 0.56 5.09
C ALA A 48 0.02 -0.73 4.50
N LYS A 49 -1.29 -0.75 4.18
CA LYS A 49 -1.99 -1.89 3.56
C LYS A 49 -1.69 -3.21 4.26
N TYR A 50 -1.65 -3.22 5.60
CA TYR A 50 -1.41 -4.46 6.34
C TYR A 50 -2.41 -5.55 5.92
N PRO A 51 -1.94 -6.75 5.54
CA PRO A 51 -2.80 -7.91 5.33
C PRO A 51 -3.65 -8.18 6.57
N GLU A 52 -4.82 -8.80 6.38
CA GLU A 52 -5.76 -9.03 7.47
C GLU A 52 -5.21 -10.01 8.52
N ASP A 53 -4.53 -11.06 8.08
CA ASP A 53 -3.85 -12.04 8.92
C ASP A 53 -2.78 -11.38 9.81
N LEU A 54 -1.88 -10.58 9.23
CA LEU A 54 -0.87 -9.83 9.99
C LEU A 54 -1.51 -8.86 10.98
N ARG A 55 -2.59 -8.20 10.58
CA ARG A 55 -3.30 -7.26 11.46
C ARG A 55 -3.93 -7.97 12.65
N ASN A 56 -4.51 -9.15 12.42
CA ASN A 56 -5.10 -9.96 13.48
C ASN A 56 -4.04 -10.51 14.44
N GLU A 57 -2.89 -10.95 13.92
CA GLU A 57 -1.73 -11.38 14.72
C GLU A 57 -1.25 -10.26 15.63
N LEU A 58 -0.93 -9.08 15.07
CA LEU A 58 -0.47 -7.92 15.83
C LEU A 58 -1.49 -7.43 16.86
N LEU A 59 -2.79 -7.55 16.56
CA LEU A 59 -3.84 -7.21 17.49
C LEU A 59 -3.90 -8.20 18.67
N SER A 60 -3.74 -9.48 18.40
CA SER A 60 -3.65 -10.54 19.44
C SER A 60 -2.45 -10.31 20.36
N ASP A 61 -1.30 -9.99 19.79
CA ASP A 61 -0.07 -9.66 20.55
C ASP A 61 -0.28 -8.42 21.41
N TYR A 62 -0.91 -7.38 20.86
CA TYR A 62 -1.24 -6.18 21.62
C TYR A 62 -2.16 -6.48 22.82
N ILE A 63 -3.24 -7.26 22.62
CA ILE A 63 -4.17 -7.64 23.67
C ILE A 63 -3.44 -8.46 24.74
N THR A 64 -2.58 -9.37 24.34
CA THR A 64 -1.75 -10.18 25.25
C THR A 64 -0.81 -9.32 26.08
N ALA A 65 -0.16 -8.34 25.47
CA ALA A 65 0.68 -7.39 26.17
C ALA A 65 -0.14 -6.49 27.11
N LEU A 66 -1.30 -6.01 26.66
CA LEU A 66 -2.20 -5.13 27.43
C LEU A 66 -2.72 -5.82 28.72
N ARG A 67 -2.99 -7.12 28.67
CA ARG A 67 -3.43 -7.93 29.83
C ARG A 67 -2.44 -7.93 31.00
N LYS A 68 -1.16 -7.62 30.74
CA LYS A 68 -0.15 -7.49 31.82
C LYS A 68 -0.37 -6.24 32.67
N TYR A 69 -1.11 -5.26 32.18
CA TYR A 69 -1.30 -3.94 32.81
C TYR A 69 -2.73 -3.68 33.28
N ILE A 70 -3.71 -4.21 32.53
CA ILE A 70 -5.14 -4.03 32.85
C ILE A 70 -5.93 -5.29 32.50
N PRO A 71 -7.05 -5.58 33.21
CA PRO A 71 -8.01 -6.61 32.78
C PRO A 71 -8.57 -6.26 31.39
N VAL A 72 -8.60 -7.25 30.49
CA VAL A 72 -9.13 -7.09 29.12
C VAL A 72 -10.14 -8.17 28.86
N ASP A 73 -11.39 -7.76 28.67
CA ASP A 73 -12.42 -8.56 28.01
C ASP A 73 -12.22 -8.39 26.50
N GLU A 74 -11.84 -9.45 25.83
CA GLU A 74 -11.46 -9.42 24.42
C GLU A 74 -12.66 -9.14 23.51
N ALA A 75 -13.83 -9.73 23.79
CA ALA A 75 -15.04 -9.46 23.01
C ALA A 75 -15.46 -7.99 23.11
N TYR A 76 -15.42 -7.43 24.31
CA TYR A 76 -15.67 -6.02 24.54
C TYR A 76 -14.60 -5.15 23.90
N PHE A 77 -13.34 -5.54 23.95
CA PHE A 77 -12.24 -4.82 23.31
C PHE A 77 -12.48 -4.69 21.79
N HIS A 78 -12.77 -5.79 21.11
CA HIS A 78 -13.07 -5.79 19.67
C HIS A 78 -14.32 -4.95 19.35
N SER A 79 -15.37 -5.06 20.16
CA SER A 79 -16.59 -4.25 19.96
C SER A 79 -16.34 -2.75 20.04
N GLN A 80 -15.45 -2.32 20.93
CA GLN A 80 -15.06 -0.91 21.04
C GLN A 80 -14.08 -0.49 19.94
N LEU A 81 -13.07 -1.31 19.66
CA LEU A 81 -12.04 -1.00 18.68
C LEU A 81 -12.64 -0.67 17.31
N ARG A 82 -13.67 -1.39 16.86
CA ARG A 82 -14.31 -1.15 15.56
C ARG A 82 -14.83 0.30 15.40
N HIS A 83 -15.33 0.91 16.48
CA HIS A 83 -15.78 2.30 16.46
C HIS A 83 -14.60 3.26 16.31
N PHE A 84 -13.50 2.99 17.03
CA PHE A 84 -12.29 3.78 16.92
C PHE A 84 -11.67 3.68 15.51
N VAL A 85 -11.70 2.50 14.91
CA VAL A 85 -11.24 2.30 13.52
C VAL A 85 -12.10 3.11 12.55
N LEU A 86 -13.42 3.07 12.66
CA LEU A 86 -14.33 3.84 11.82
C LEU A 86 -14.05 5.34 11.95
N PHE A 87 -14.08 5.88 13.18
CA PHE A 87 -13.85 7.32 13.41
C PHE A 87 -12.44 7.76 13.00
N ARG A 88 -11.45 6.91 13.21
CA ARG A 88 -10.07 7.19 12.79
C ARG A 88 -9.96 7.26 11.26
N THR A 89 -10.64 6.36 10.56
CA THR A 89 -10.71 6.37 9.09
C THR A 89 -11.38 7.65 8.58
N LEU A 90 -12.49 8.08 9.19
CA LEU A 90 -13.16 9.33 8.82
C LEU A 90 -12.29 10.55 9.11
N GLN A 91 -11.59 10.58 10.24
CA GLN A 91 -10.66 11.65 10.59
C GLN A 91 -9.51 11.76 9.57
N VAL A 92 -8.97 10.62 9.13
CA VAL A 92 -7.91 10.57 8.11
C VAL A 92 -8.44 11.04 6.75
N LEU A 93 -9.63 10.61 6.34
CA LEU A 93 -10.28 11.06 5.11
C LEU A 93 -10.53 12.56 5.13
N GLY A 94 -11.03 13.11 6.24
CA GLY A 94 -11.22 14.54 6.40
C GLY A 94 -9.90 15.32 6.28
N ALA A 95 -8.83 14.83 6.92
CA ALA A 95 -7.51 15.43 6.82
C ALA A 95 -6.93 15.37 5.39
N TYR A 96 -7.11 14.24 4.69
CA TYR A 96 -6.68 14.08 3.31
C TYR A 96 -7.47 14.98 2.36
N GLY A 97 -8.79 15.06 2.54
CA GLY A 97 -9.65 15.96 1.77
C GLY A 97 -9.21 17.42 1.95
N PHE A 98 -9.09 17.88 3.18
CA PHE A 98 -8.70 19.26 3.47
C PHE A 98 -7.30 19.58 2.92
N ARG A 99 -6.30 18.79 3.28
CA ARG A 99 -4.92 19.05 2.85
C ARG A 99 -4.69 18.81 1.37
N GLY A 100 -5.40 17.87 0.78
CA GLY A 100 -5.31 17.56 -0.65
C GLY A 100 -5.98 18.61 -1.51
N TYR A 101 -7.29 18.79 -1.34
CA TYR A 101 -8.07 19.66 -2.23
C TYR A 101 -7.99 21.13 -1.84
N PHE A 102 -7.98 21.47 -0.55
CA PHE A 102 -7.95 22.86 -0.09
C PHE A 102 -6.51 23.41 -0.02
N GLU A 103 -5.59 22.71 0.66
CA GLU A 103 -4.17 23.10 0.72
C GLU A 103 -3.37 22.71 -0.55
N LYS A 104 -4.00 22.05 -1.52
CA LYS A 104 -3.41 21.61 -2.80
C LYS A 104 -2.12 20.79 -2.65
N LYS A 105 -2.06 19.90 -1.65
CA LYS A 105 -0.91 19.01 -1.41
C LYS A 105 -1.13 17.66 -2.10
N PRO A 106 -0.48 17.37 -3.24
CA PRO A 106 -0.79 16.19 -4.09
C PRO A 106 -0.68 14.85 -3.37
N HIS A 107 0.29 14.70 -2.48
CA HIS A 107 0.52 13.45 -1.75
C HIS A 107 -0.65 13.05 -0.81
N PHE A 108 -1.48 14.02 -0.39
CA PHE A 108 -2.69 13.71 0.36
C PHE A 108 -3.80 13.22 -0.57
N ILE A 109 -3.96 13.83 -1.77
CA ILE A 109 -4.91 13.37 -2.79
C ILE A 109 -4.62 11.93 -3.16
N GLN A 110 -3.36 11.59 -3.43
CA GLN A 110 -2.92 10.21 -3.73
C GLN A 110 -3.22 9.21 -2.60
N SER A 111 -3.47 9.68 -1.39
CA SER A 111 -3.78 8.82 -0.24
C SER A 111 -5.28 8.56 -0.06
N VAL A 112 -6.14 9.37 -0.70
CA VAL A 112 -7.61 9.26 -0.59
C VAL A 112 -8.12 7.90 -1.06
N PRO A 113 -7.71 7.34 -2.22
CA PRO A 113 -8.21 6.05 -2.67
C PRO A 113 -7.98 4.92 -1.67
N PHE A 114 -6.81 4.89 -1.02
CA PHE A 114 -6.50 3.87 -0.01
C PHE A 114 -7.37 4.00 1.25
N ALA A 115 -7.66 5.23 1.66
CA ALA A 115 -8.54 5.48 2.80
C ALA A 115 -10.01 5.15 2.47
N ILE A 116 -10.46 5.41 1.25
CA ILE A 116 -11.78 5.01 0.74
C ILE A 116 -11.90 3.49 0.70
N GLU A 117 -10.87 2.77 0.26
CA GLU A 117 -10.90 1.31 0.25
C GLU A 117 -10.96 0.74 1.67
N ASN A 118 -10.18 1.28 2.61
CA ASN A 118 -10.33 0.92 4.02
C ASN A 118 -11.76 1.14 4.53
N LEU A 119 -12.37 2.27 4.17
CA LEU A 119 -13.75 2.57 4.56
C LEU A 119 -14.74 1.56 3.95
N ARG A 120 -14.58 1.18 2.67
CA ARG A 120 -15.40 0.14 2.04
C ARG A 120 -15.32 -1.19 2.80
N GLN A 121 -14.11 -1.61 3.19
CA GLN A 121 -13.92 -2.84 3.94
C GLN A 121 -14.60 -2.77 5.32
N LEU A 122 -14.49 -1.65 6.01
CA LEU A 122 -15.14 -1.44 7.30
C LEU A 122 -16.68 -1.48 7.18
N LEU A 123 -17.24 -0.90 6.12
CA LEU A 123 -18.68 -0.84 5.87
C LEU A 123 -19.30 -2.17 5.41
N LYS A 124 -18.50 -3.22 5.21
CA LYS A 124 -19.00 -4.61 5.08
C LYS A 124 -19.61 -5.12 6.39
N ASN A 125 -19.15 -4.58 7.52
CA ASN A 125 -19.72 -4.86 8.82
C ASN A 125 -20.86 -3.87 9.12
N ASP A 126 -21.86 -4.35 9.84
CA ASP A 126 -22.95 -3.48 10.28
C ASP A 126 -22.57 -2.66 11.50
N TYR A 127 -22.99 -1.40 11.49
CA TYR A 127 -22.89 -0.46 12.60
C TYR A 127 -24.31 0.01 12.95
N PRO A 128 -25.07 -0.82 13.69
CA PRO A 128 -26.47 -0.53 14.02
C PRO A 128 -26.63 0.75 14.86
N GLU A 129 -25.55 1.17 15.51
CA GLU A 129 -25.52 2.42 16.29
C GLU A 129 -25.51 3.69 15.38
N TYR A 130 -25.11 3.54 14.11
CA TYR A 130 -24.93 4.66 13.18
C TYR A 130 -25.55 4.40 11.79
N PRO A 131 -26.83 4.00 11.67
CA PRO A 131 -27.41 3.54 10.40
C PRO A 131 -27.39 4.62 9.32
N TYR A 132 -27.76 5.85 9.68
CA TYR A 132 -27.75 6.98 8.74
C TYR A 132 -26.33 7.35 8.29
N LEU A 133 -25.38 7.41 9.23
CA LEU A 133 -23.98 7.67 8.88
C LEU A 133 -23.46 6.63 7.90
N CYS A 134 -23.72 5.34 8.15
CA CYS A 134 -23.30 4.26 7.27
C CYS A 134 -23.92 4.34 5.87
N SER A 135 -25.19 4.76 5.73
CA SER A 135 -25.79 4.96 4.41
C SER A 135 -25.08 6.07 3.63
N VAL A 136 -24.82 7.21 4.26
CA VAL A 136 -24.09 8.33 3.64
C VAL A 136 -22.67 7.92 3.26
N LEU A 137 -21.99 7.15 4.12
CA LEU A 137 -20.63 6.68 3.83
C LEU A 137 -20.58 5.66 2.69
N ARG A 138 -21.60 4.79 2.57
CA ARG A 138 -21.72 3.88 1.42
C ARG A 138 -21.92 4.64 0.11
N GLU A 139 -22.77 5.65 0.10
CA GLU A 139 -22.94 6.55 -1.05
C GLU A 139 -21.63 7.25 -1.40
N LEU A 140 -20.94 7.81 -0.41
CA LEU A 140 -19.64 8.47 -0.59
C LEU A 140 -18.63 7.52 -1.27
N THR A 141 -18.52 6.29 -0.78
CA THR A 141 -17.57 5.32 -1.33
C THR A 141 -17.93 4.85 -2.73
N GLY A 142 -19.19 5.00 -3.15
CA GLY A 142 -19.70 4.66 -4.47
C GLY A 142 -19.53 5.76 -5.52
N LEU A 143 -19.06 6.97 -5.14
CA LEU A 143 -18.88 8.06 -6.10
C LEU A 143 -17.84 7.70 -7.17
N LYS A 144 -18.15 8.03 -8.43
CA LYS A 144 -17.30 7.72 -9.61
C LYS A 144 -15.85 8.19 -9.42
N GLN A 145 -15.66 9.38 -8.87
CA GLN A 145 -14.31 9.91 -8.61
C GLN A 145 -13.44 9.01 -7.72
N PHE A 146 -14.05 8.18 -6.87
CA PHE A 146 -13.32 7.24 -6.01
C PHE A 146 -13.28 5.81 -6.57
N THR A 147 -14.12 5.47 -7.55
CA THR A 147 -14.07 4.18 -8.25
C THR A 147 -13.07 4.20 -9.40
N ASP A 148 -13.01 5.30 -10.15
CA ASP A 148 -12.10 5.46 -11.28
C ASP A 148 -10.65 5.68 -10.84
N ASP A 149 -10.43 6.32 -9.69
CA ASP A 149 -9.09 6.57 -9.15
C ASP A 149 -8.38 5.29 -8.63
N ILE A 150 -9.12 4.26 -8.22
CA ILE A 150 -8.50 2.98 -7.80
C ILE A 150 -7.80 2.31 -8.99
N GLN A 151 -8.37 2.40 -10.18
CA GLN A 151 -7.74 1.86 -11.39
C GLN A 151 -6.51 2.68 -11.83
N LYS A 152 -6.51 4.00 -11.59
CA LYS A 152 -5.38 4.89 -11.93
C LYS A 152 -4.19 4.80 -10.98
N HIS A 153 -4.37 4.27 -9.77
CA HIS A 153 -3.31 4.16 -8.76
C HIS A 153 -2.76 2.74 -8.58
N MET A 154 -3.18 1.80 -9.42
CA MET A 154 -2.48 0.53 -9.54
C MET A 154 -1.11 0.78 -10.19
N LEU A 155 -0.08 0.09 -9.69
CA LEU A 155 1.22 0.09 -10.36
C LEU A 155 1.03 -0.43 -11.78
N GLU A 156 1.17 0.46 -12.76
CA GLU A 156 1.21 0.10 -14.18
C GLU A 156 2.66 -0.06 -14.59
N VAL A 157 3.03 -1.30 -14.93
CA VAL A 157 4.35 -1.59 -15.48
C VAL A 157 4.21 -1.65 -16.99
N LYS A 158 4.79 -0.67 -17.68
CA LYS A 158 4.81 -0.61 -19.13
C LYS A 158 6.15 -1.14 -19.66
N VAL A 159 6.12 -2.35 -20.21
CA VAL A 159 7.29 -2.94 -20.84
C VAL A 159 7.28 -2.59 -22.34
N MET A 160 8.38 -2.03 -22.83
CA MET A 160 8.53 -1.61 -24.22
C MET A 160 9.84 -2.11 -24.79
N SER A 161 9.84 -2.56 -26.05
CA SER A 161 11.05 -2.79 -26.81
C SER A 161 11.28 -1.65 -27.82
N PHE A 162 12.52 -1.23 -27.97
CA PHE A 162 12.87 -0.16 -28.91
C PHE A 162 14.25 -0.38 -29.53
N ALA A 163 14.45 0.22 -30.70
CA ALA A 163 15.78 0.24 -31.32
C ALA A 163 16.56 1.47 -30.89
N TYR A 164 17.76 1.33 -30.36
CA TYR A 164 18.63 2.43 -29.95
C TYR A 164 18.82 3.52 -31.01
N LYS A 165 18.81 3.16 -32.30
CA LYS A 165 18.87 4.10 -33.42
C LYS A 165 17.70 5.10 -33.44
N LYS A 166 16.55 4.74 -32.81
CA LYS A 166 15.34 5.60 -32.72
C LYS A 166 15.28 6.41 -31.43
N GLY A 167 16.24 6.21 -30.53
CA GLY A 167 16.25 6.82 -29.21
C GLY A 167 15.40 6.08 -28.20
N ILE A 168 15.56 6.46 -26.93
CA ILE A 168 14.75 5.94 -25.81
C ILE A 168 13.34 6.53 -25.94
N PRO A 169 12.27 5.71 -25.81
CA PRO A 169 10.90 6.23 -25.81
C PRO A 169 10.66 7.26 -24.72
N ASN A 170 9.90 8.29 -25.02
CA ASN A 170 9.51 9.28 -24.03
C ASN A 170 8.60 8.66 -22.97
N ASP A 171 8.81 9.06 -21.72
CA ASP A 171 7.87 8.75 -20.63
C ASP A 171 6.67 9.71 -20.71
N PRO A 172 5.48 9.22 -21.09
CA PRO A 172 4.28 10.05 -21.18
C PRO A 172 3.74 10.46 -19.81
N SER A 173 4.17 9.79 -18.73
CA SER A 173 3.75 10.14 -17.36
C SER A 173 4.42 11.39 -16.83
N GLY A 174 5.55 11.80 -17.41
CA GLY A 174 6.35 12.95 -16.97
C GLY A 174 7.06 12.74 -15.62
N ASN A 175 7.01 11.52 -15.06
CA ASN A 175 7.66 11.23 -13.78
C ASN A 175 9.16 11.00 -13.89
N GLY A 176 9.68 10.85 -15.10
CA GLY A 176 11.10 10.68 -15.36
C GLY A 176 11.71 9.41 -14.79
N GLY A 177 10.88 8.39 -14.55
CA GLY A 177 11.29 7.12 -13.95
C GLY A 177 11.28 5.98 -14.95
N GLY A 178 12.00 4.91 -14.62
CA GLY A 178 12.01 3.67 -15.38
C GLY A 178 13.41 3.06 -15.49
N PHE A 179 13.45 1.85 -15.99
CA PHE A 179 14.68 1.13 -16.24
C PHE A 179 14.85 0.94 -17.74
N VAL A 180 16.07 1.08 -18.22
CA VAL A 180 16.46 0.80 -19.62
C VAL A 180 17.49 -0.31 -19.57
N PHE A 181 17.17 -1.44 -20.16
CA PHE A 181 18.04 -2.59 -20.23
C PHE A 181 18.59 -2.74 -21.65
N ASP A 182 19.92 -2.83 -21.78
CA ASP A 182 20.59 -3.00 -23.06
C ASP A 182 20.74 -4.49 -23.42
N CYS A 183 19.85 -4.97 -24.26
CA CYS A 183 19.86 -6.36 -24.72
C CYS A 183 20.87 -6.63 -25.85
N ARG A 184 21.70 -5.64 -26.28
CA ARG A 184 22.64 -5.84 -27.39
C ARG A 184 23.85 -6.72 -27.02
N ALA A 185 24.09 -6.90 -25.71
CA ALA A 185 25.13 -7.83 -25.23
C ALA A 185 24.69 -9.29 -25.38
N ILE A 186 23.39 -9.59 -25.40
CA ILE A 186 22.87 -10.93 -25.56
C ILE A 186 23.12 -11.43 -26.99
N ASN A 187 23.58 -12.65 -27.10
CA ASN A 187 23.86 -13.27 -28.41
C ASN A 187 22.56 -13.34 -29.24
N ASN A 188 22.57 -12.67 -30.39
CA ASN A 188 21.37 -12.54 -31.19
C ASN A 188 21.28 -13.69 -32.21
N PRO A 189 20.29 -14.60 -32.11
CA PRO A 189 20.08 -15.68 -33.06
C PRO A 189 19.88 -15.20 -34.51
N GLY A 190 19.36 -13.97 -34.71
CA GLY A 190 19.23 -13.37 -36.03
C GLY A 190 20.53 -13.11 -36.78
N LYS A 191 21.70 -13.31 -36.16
CA LYS A 191 23.01 -13.33 -36.85
C LYS A 191 23.26 -14.61 -37.63
N TYR A 192 22.49 -15.66 -37.39
CA TYR A 192 22.68 -16.97 -37.95
C TYR A 192 21.56 -17.30 -38.92
N GLU A 193 21.93 -17.63 -40.17
CA GLU A 193 20.99 -17.85 -41.27
C GLU A 193 19.90 -18.91 -40.94
N ARG A 194 20.26 -19.93 -40.16
CA ARG A 194 19.34 -20.99 -39.73
C ARG A 194 18.14 -20.50 -38.89
N TYR A 195 18.22 -19.30 -38.28
CA TYR A 195 17.17 -18.75 -37.47
C TYR A 195 16.38 -17.61 -38.16
N ASN A 196 16.76 -17.22 -39.39
CA ASN A 196 16.15 -16.08 -40.07
C ASN A 196 14.64 -16.20 -40.35
N HIS A 197 14.10 -17.42 -40.30
CA HIS A 197 12.68 -17.70 -40.52
C HIS A 197 11.87 -17.82 -39.22
N PHE A 198 12.52 -17.71 -38.07
CA PHE A 198 11.91 -17.84 -36.75
C PHE A 198 11.76 -16.49 -36.07
N THR A 199 10.80 -16.45 -35.14
CA THR A 199 10.58 -15.32 -34.22
C THR A 199 11.13 -15.67 -32.84
N GLY A 200 11.18 -14.67 -31.94
CA GLY A 200 11.60 -14.89 -30.55
C GLY A 200 10.66 -15.77 -29.71
N LEU A 201 9.52 -16.16 -30.26
CA LEU A 201 8.54 -17.05 -29.62
C LEU A 201 8.62 -18.49 -30.11
N ASP A 202 9.49 -18.77 -31.09
CA ASP A 202 9.64 -20.10 -31.64
C ASP A 202 10.69 -20.92 -30.86
N GLU A 203 10.35 -22.17 -30.56
CA GLU A 203 11.15 -23.09 -29.72
C GLU A 203 12.64 -23.10 -30.05
N PRO A 204 13.07 -23.18 -31.35
CA PRO A 204 14.50 -23.19 -31.68
C PRO A 204 15.24 -21.92 -31.26
N VAL A 205 14.55 -20.77 -31.21
CA VAL A 205 15.12 -19.49 -30.77
C VAL A 205 15.18 -19.41 -29.27
N ILE A 206 14.13 -19.87 -28.58
CA ILE A 206 14.09 -19.96 -27.12
C ILE A 206 15.21 -20.83 -26.62
N GLN A 207 15.32 -22.04 -27.16
CA GLN A 207 16.39 -23.01 -26.81
C GLN A 207 17.78 -22.41 -27.02
N PHE A 208 18.02 -21.75 -28.14
CA PHE A 208 19.31 -21.10 -28.42
C PHE A 208 19.67 -20.05 -27.36
N LEU A 209 18.71 -19.25 -26.93
CA LEU A 209 18.93 -18.20 -25.92
C LEU A 209 19.14 -18.77 -24.51
N GLU A 210 18.47 -19.87 -24.19
CA GLU A 210 18.62 -20.57 -22.91
C GLU A 210 19.95 -21.34 -22.83
N ASP A 211 20.33 -22.04 -23.89
CA ASP A 211 21.58 -22.83 -23.95
C ASP A 211 22.82 -21.94 -23.81
N ASP A 212 22.79 -20.72 -24.30
CA ASP A 212 23.88 -19.76 -24.21
C ASP A 212 24.04 -19.18 -22.80
N GLY A 213 23.00 -19.25 -21.99
CA GLY A 213 22.98 -18.80 -20.58
C GLY A 213 23.01 -17.26 -20.39
N GLU A 214 23.30 -16.47 -21.42
CA GLU A 214 23.37 -15.00 -21.35
C GLU A 214 22.01 -14.39 -21.03
N ILE A 215 20.92 -14.94 -21.57
CA ILE A 215 19.56 -14.49 -21.32
C ILE A 215 19.16 -14.71 -19.85
N THR A 216 19.55 -15.83 -19.28
CA THR A 216 19.26 -16.18 -17.88
C THR A 216 19.97 -15.20 -16.94
N ASN A 217 21.26 -14.98 -17.13
CA ASN A 217 22.05 -14.02 -16.39
C ASN A 217 21.48 -12.59 -16.52
N PHE A 218 21.05 -12.21 -17.72
CA PHE A 218 20.42 -10.90 -17.95
C PHE A 218 19.12 -10.75 -17.15
N LEU A 219 18.24 -11.76 -17.18
CA LEU A 219 16.97 -11.72 -16.46
C LEU A 219 17.15 -11.69 -14.94
N GLU A 220 18.16 -12.36 -14.38
CA GLU A 220 18.50 -12.28 -12.95
C GLU A 220 18.85 -10.85 -12.49
N HIS A 221 19.33 -10.01 -13.41
CA HIS A 221 19.61 -8.59 -13.11
C HIS A 221 18.42 -7.66 -13.36
N VAL A 222 17.37 -8.15 -14.02
CA VAL A 222 16.14 -7.40 -14.29
C VAL A 222 15.10 -7.59 -13.18
N TYR A 223 15.10 -8.75 -12.54
CA TYR A 223 14.20 -9.13 -11.44
C TYR A 223 14.84 -8.85 -10.07
#